data_8d56c9255fe7b5957ec5430734dc3056
#
_entry.id   8d56c9255fe7b5957ec5430734dc3056
#
_cell.length_a   1.000
_cell.length_b   1.000
_cell.length_c   1.000
_cell.angle_alpha   90.00
_cell.angle_beta   90.00
_cell.angle_gamma   90.00
#
_symmetry.space_group_name_H-M   'P 1'
#
loop_
_entity.id
_entity.type
_entity.pdbx_description
1 polymer ?
#
loop_
_entity_poly.entity_id
_entity_poly.type
_entity_poly.pdbx_seq_one_letter_code
_entity_poly.pdbx_strand_id
1 'polypeptide(L)'
;MNQSYWQKTSKKRIGKAIQTDISTDIVIIGGGLSGVALAYQLRESPYQVIVLDKDEMGSHTSGHTTAKVTALHGTLYQDIVEHYDIHQAYLYYQANQKALLEIRDIIRREKIACDFQDNTSYIYTDDPGYISTIDNIERIFQTLRVETVKDNQHLASIGLKDQAIFHPLKYLYALIQICEKKGISFYEHSQVTKIERKDDSFLLNVNEHRIQCKYLIHATRYPFIKKGFYFLKLFQEKEYIDYCDEERGLNSYLCIDQTDSYRPLYHDDSLIIHRDAKDWFAQDSIPLRGIPYIGRLNKYSNEFIIYGFQKWGMTLSQVAARLISDLIMEEVNPYEELFSCHYFSMSFSKKYTAKMWEGTKRGMITNHFLNRRLDCL
;
A
#
# COMPACT_ATOMS: atom_id res chain seq x y z
N MET A 1 -5.04 17.30 10.31
CA MET A 1 -3.88 16.87 9.48
C MET A 1 -3.73 17.92 8.39
N ASN A 2 -2.54 18.46 8.16
CA ASN A 2 -2.31 19.40 7.07
C ASN A 2 -2.54 18.70 5.74
N GLN A 3 -2.99 19.45 4.73
CA GLN A 3 -3.13 18.95 3.37
C GLN A 3 -1.75 18.63 2.78
N SER A 4 -1.62 17.45 2.19
CA SER A 4 -0.41 17.07 1.46
C SER A 4 -0.25 17.88 0.15
N TYR A 5 0.94 17.82 -0.43
CA TYR A 5 1.18 18.34 -1.78
C TYR A 5 0.16 17.81 -2.80
N TRP A 6 -0.14 16.52 -2.73
CA TRP A 6 -1.08 15.86 -3.66
C TRP A 6 -2.50 16.39 -3.56
N GLN A 7 -2.96 16.66 -2.34
CA GLN A 7 -4.30 17.20 -2.09
C GLN A 7 -4.41 18.67 -2.54
N LYS A 8 -3.32 19.44 -2.42
CA LYS A 8 -3.26 20.84 -2.87
C LYS A 8 -3.20 20.97 -4.40
N THR A 9 -2.57 20.01 -5.09
CA THR A 9 -2.30 20.07 -6.52
C THR A 9 -3.22 19.19 -7.38
N SER A 10 -4.14 18.44 -6.77
CA SER A 10 -5.15 17.67 -7.47
C SER A 10 -6.51 18.37 -7.48
N LYS A 11 -7.27 18.22 -8.57
CA LYS A 11 -8.66 18.64 -8.59
C LYS A 11 -9.47 17.72 -7.68
N LYS A 12 -10.12 18.32 -6.68
CA LYS A 12 -10.97 17.56 -5.74
C LYS A 12 -12.10 16.87 -6.50
N ARG A 13 -12.27 15.56 -6.24
CA ARG A 13 -13.43 14.80 -6.69
C ARG A 13 -14.64 15.14 -5.79
N ILE A 14 -15.82 15.21 -6.38
CA ILE A 14 -17.08 15.30 -5.65
C ILE A 14 -17.77 13.96 -5.80
N GLY A 15 -17.75 13.15 -4.75
CA GLY A 15 -18.45 11.87 -4.68
C GLY A 15 -19.83 11.99 -4.07
N LYS A 16 -20.58 10.90 -4.10
CA LYS A 16 -21.91 10.77 -3.49
C LYS A 16 -21.86 9.75 -2.35
N ALA A 17 -22.63 9.99 -1.30
CA ALA A 17 -22.92 8.99 -0.29
C ALA A 17 -23.96 8.00 -0.79
N ILE A 18 -24.02 6.82 -0.15
CA ILE A 18 -25.09 5.85 -0.40
C ILE A 18 -26.44 6.45 0.03
N GLN A 19 -27.46 6.21 -0.79
CA GLN A 19 -28.80 6.80 -0.60
C GLN A 19 -29.93 5.75 -0.53
N THR A 20 -29.64 4.48 -0.82
CA THR A 20 -30.61 3.38 -0.88
C THR A 20 -29.97 2.06 -0.47
N ASP A 21 -30.77 1.09 -0.12
CA ASP A 21 -30.33 -0.29 0.00
C ASP A 21 -29.84 -0.82 -1.35
N ILE A 22 -28.77 -1.62 -1.36
CA ILE A 22 -28.13 -2.16 -2.58
C ILE A 22 -27.93 -3.67 -2.43
N SER A 23 -28.19 -4.40 -3.52
CA SER A 23 -27.69 -5.76 -3.71
C SER A 23 -26.68 -5.74 -4.85
N THR A 24 -25.50 -6.32 -4.63
CA THR A 24 -24.39 -6.33 -5.59
C THR A 24 -23.57 -7.62 -5.43
N ASP A 25 -22.68 -7.92 -6.39
CA ASP A 25 -21.83 -9.10 -6.26
C ASP A 25 -20.63 -8.85 -5.35
N ILE A 26 -19.99 -7.69 -5.50
CA ILE A 26 -18.71 -7.37 -4.83
C ILE A 26 -18.80 -6.03 -4.12
N VAL A 27 -18.44 -6.02 -2.85
CA VAL A 27 -18.22 -4.81 -2.05
C VAL A 27 -16.75 -4.68 -1.68
N ILE A 28 -16.14 -3.56 -2.05
CA ILE A 28 -14.78 -3.18 -1.64
C ILE A 28 -14.91 -2.07 -0.60
N ILE A 29 -14.40 -2.33 0.62
CA ILE A 29 -14.37 -1.34 1.71
C ILE A 29 -13.00 -0.68 1.74
N GLY A 30 -12.94 0.60 1.41
CA GLY A 30 -11.74 1.43 1.34
C GLY A 30 -11.49 1.95 -0.07
N GLY A 31 -11.65 3.26 -0.26
CA GLY A 31 -11.44 3.98 -1.52
C GLY A 31 -10.02 4.55 -1.69
N GLY A 32 -9.05 3.94 -1.04
CA GLY A 32 -7.63 4.18 -1.28
C GLY A 32 -7.14 3.50 -2.55
N LEU A 33 -5.83 3.62 -2.83
CA LEU A 33 -5.24 3.08 -4.07
C LEU A 33 -5.51 1.58 -4.23
N SER A 34 -5.48 0.78 -3.15
CA SER A 34 -5.73 -0.66 -3.22
C SER A 34 -7.13 -1.01 -3.68
N GLY A 35 -8.14 -0.36 -3.07
CA GLY A 35 -9.54 -0.63 -3.43
C GLY A 35 -9.87 -0.15 -4.83
N VAL A 36 -9.34 1.01 -5.24
CA VAL A 36 -9.54 1.57 -6.58
C VAL A 36 -8.80 0.75 -7.64
N ALA A 37 -7.56 0.30 -7.38
CA ALA A 37 -6.83 -0.58 -8.28
C ALA A 37 -7.53 -1.95 -8.45
N LEU A 38 -8.11 -2.51 -7.37
CA LEU A 38 -8.91 -3.73 -7.46
C LEU A 38 -10.19 -3.52 -8.26
N ALA A 39 -10.90 -2.42 -8.04
CA ALA A 39 -12.07 -2.08 -8.86
C ALA A 39 -11.69 -1.97 -10.34
N TYR A 40 -10.54 -1.38 -10.65
CA TYR A 40 -10.04 -1.31 -12.01
C TYR A 40 -9.72 -2.69 -12.61
N GLN A 41 -9.13 -3.62 -11.86
CA GLN A 41 -8.90 -5.00 -12.32
C GLN A 41 -10.22 -5.72 -12.63
N LEU A 42 -11.24 -5.49 -11.81
CA LEU A 42 -12.55 -6.12 -11.94
C LEU A 42 -13.50 -5.43 -12.96
N ARG A 43 -13.10 -4.31 -13.60
CA ARG A 43 -13.98 -3.49 -14.45
C ARG A 43 -14.55 -4.18 -15.68
N GLU A 44 -13.92 -5.24 -16.14
CA GLU A 44 -14.37 -6.06 -17.27
C GLU A 44 -14.91 -7.43 -16.81
N SER A 45 -15.00 -7.66 -15.49
CA SER A 45 -15.57 -8.88 -14.94
C SER A 45 -17.10 -8.91 -15.11
N PRO A 46 -17.75 -10.08 -15.02
CA PRO A 46 -19.19 -10.18 -15.05
C PRO A 46 -19.90 -9.69 -13.78
N TYR A 47 -19.14 -9.28 -12.77
CA TYR A 47 -19.64 -8.92 -11.46
C TYR A 47 -20.01 -7.44 -11.33
N GLN A 48 -21.09 -7.16 -10.62
CA GLN A 48 -21.42 -5.82 -10.18
C GLN A 48 -20.54 -5.44 -8.97
N VAL A 49 -19.78 -4.35 -9.09
CA VAL A 49 -18.80 -3.92 -8.07
C VAL A 49 -19.18 -2.56 -7.53
N ILE A 50 -19.12 -2.41 -6.21
CA ILE A 50 -19.18 -1.10 -5.57
C ILE A 50 -17.98 -0.91 -4.62
N VAL A 51 -17.53 0.33 -4.49
CA VAL A 51 -16.48 0.75 -3.56
C VAL A 51 -17.07 1.72 -2.55
N LEU A 52 -16.83 1.45 -1.27
CA LEU A 52 -17.30 2.27 -0.16
C LEU A 52 -16.11 2.89 0.58
N ASP A 53 -16.16 4.19 0.85
CA ASP A 53 -15.25 4.83 1.79
C ASP A 53 -16.05 5.64 2.81
N LYS A 54 -15.57 5.66 4.06
CA LYS A 54 -16.16 6.47 5.14
C LYS A 54 -15.94 7.96 4.94
N ASP A 55 -14.87 8.30 4.21
CA ASP A 55 -14.46 9.67 3.89
C ASP A 55 -14.41 9.86 2.36
N GLU A 56 -13.61 10.78 1.86
CA GLU A 56 -13.39 11.00 0.42
C GLU A 56 -12.39 9.97 -0.13
N MET A 57 -12.55 9.57 -1.40
CA MET A 57 -11.64 8.66 -2.07
C MET A 57 -10.21 9.21 -2.08
N GLY A 58 -9.25 8.40 -1.63
CA GLY A 58 -7.84 8.77 -1.58
C GLY A 58 -7.45 9.76 -0.48
N SER A 59 -8.36 10.18 0.41
CA SER A 59 -8.12 11.23 1.42
C SER A 59 -7.12 10.84 2.51
N HIS A 60 -6.87 9.57 2.70
CA HIS A 60 -5.96 9.05 3.74
C HIS A 60 -4.54 8.76 3.20
N THR A 61 -3.95 7.59 3.52
CA THR A 61 -2.57 7.22 3.19
C THR A 61 -2.25 7.41 1.69
N SER A 62 -3.18 7.11 0.78
CA SER A 62 -2.98 7.28 -0.67
C SER A 62 -2.76 8.75 -1.07
N GLY A 63 -3.40 9.68 -0.37
CA GLY A 63 -3.24 11.12 -0.57
C GLY A 63 -2.12 11.76 0.27
N HIS A 64 -1.41 10.99 1.09
CA HIS A 64 -0.33 11.50 1.97
C HIS A 64 1.02 10.81 1.72
N THR A 65 1.08 9.88 0.79
CA THR A 65 2.24 9.05 0.45
C THR A 65 3.37 9.88 -0.18
N THR A 66 4.59 9.35 -0.15
CA THR A 66 5.70 9.86 -0.98
C THR A 66 5.58 9.42 -2.45
N ALA A 67 4.72 8.46 -2.77
CA ALA A 67 4.37 7.99 -4.12
C ALA A 67 5.56 7.53 -4.99
N LYS A 68 6.54 6.84 -4.39
CA LYS A 68 7.58 6.12 -5.12
C LYS A 68 7.01 4.81 -5.68
N VAL A 69 7.12 4.59 -6.98
CA VAL A 69 6.69 3.35 -7.66
C VAL A 69 7.95 2.53 -7.92
N THR A 70 8.28 1.66 -7.00
CA THR A 70 9.55 0.92 -7.04
C THR A 70 9.40 -0.50 -6.51
N ALA A 71 10.23 -1.40 -7.02
CA ALA A 71 10.44 -2.74 -6.46
C ALA A 71 11.63 -2.78 -5.47
N LEU A 72 12.35 -1.69 -5.27
CA LEU A 72 13.44 -1.57 -4.30
C LEU A 72 12.90 -1.14 -2.93
N HIS A 73 12.57 -2.08 -2.09
CA HIS A 73 11.86 -1.87 -0.82
C HIS A 73 12.79 -1.81 0.40
N GLY A 74 13.81 -0.96 0.34
CA GLY A 74 14.74 -0.73 1.45
C GLY A 74 15.41 -2.02 1.92
N THR A 75 15.46 -2.24 3.22
CA THR A 75 16.07 -3.44 3.84
C THR A 75 15.15 -4.67 3.83
N LEU A 76 13.93 -4.58 3.29
CA LEU A 76 12.92 -5.63 3.40
C LEU A 76 13.36 -6.97 2.77
N TYR A 77 14.15 -6.93 1.70
CA TYR A 77 14.67 -8.16 1.08
C TYR A 77 15.58 -8.95 2.00
N GLN A 78 16.42 -8.27 2.79
CA GLN A 78 17.22 -8.92 3.83
C GLN A 78 16.31 -9.55 4.88
N ASP A 79 15.29 -8.82 5.35
CA ASP A 79 14.31 -9.34 6.33
C ASP A 79 13.57 -10.57 5.80
N ILE A 80 13.20 -10.60 4.50
CA ILE A 80 12.54 -11.76 3.87
C ILE A 80 13.49 -12.96 3.81
N VAL A 81 14.74 -12.77 3.40
CA VAL A 81 15.72 -13.87 3.33
C VAL A 81 16.00 -14.44 4.72
N GLU A 82 16.13 -13.58 5.75
CA GLU A 82 16.40 -14.01 7.12
C GLU A 82 15.22 -14.78 7.77
N HIS A 83 13.97 -14.42 7.44
CA HIS A 83 12.79 -14.99 8.07
C HIS A 83 12.15 -16.11 7.28
N TYR A 84 12.37 -16.14 5.98
CA TYR A 84 11.83 -17.13 5.06
C TYR A 84 12.97 -17.78 4.30
N ASP A 85 13.22 -17.34 3.06
CA ASP A 85 14.33 -17.80 2.21
C ASP A 85 14.52 -16.89 0.99
N ILE A 86 15.52 -17.20 0.17
CA ILE A 86 15.83 -16.47 -1.06
C ILE A 86 14.75 -16.63 -2.13
N HIS A 87 14.02 -17.75 -2.15
CA HIS A 87 12.93 -17.98 -3.09
C HIS A 87 11.74 -17.06 -2.81
N GLN A 88 11.38 -16.86 -1.53
CA GLN A 88 10.33 -15.93 -1.15
C GLN A 88 10.73 -14.47 -1.48
N ALA A 89 12.01 -14.10 -1.30
CA ALA A 89 12.52 -12.80 -1.73
C ALA A 89 12.42 -12.61 -3.26
N TYR A 90 12.69 -13.66 -4.03
CA TYR A 90 12.52 -13.65 -5.49
C TYR A 90 11.05 -13.46 -5.90
N LEU A 91 10.12 -14.21 -5.32
CA LEU A 91 8.70 -14.07 -5.60
C LEU A 91 8.19 -12.66 -5.22
N TYR A 92 8.65 -12.11 -4.08
CA TYR A 92 8.30 -10.76 -3.65
C TYR A 92 8.80 -9.71 -4.64
N TYR A 93 10.05 -9.82 -5.09
CA TYR A 93 10.61 -8.94 -6.12
C TYR A 93 9.81 -9.02 -7.42
N GLN A 94 9.59 -10.23 -7.93
CA GLN A 94 8.83 -10.45 -9.18
C GLN A 94 7.42 -9.85 -9.11
N ALA A 95 6.70 -10.06 -8.01
CA ALA A 95 5.36 -9.51 -7.82
C ALA A 95 5.36 -7.98 -7.93
N ASN A 96 6.32 -7.31 -7.26
CA ASN A 96 6.39 -5.84 -7.26
C ASN A 96 6.91 -5.27 -8.58
N GLN A 97 7.90 -5.93 -9.22
CA GLN A 97 8.38 -5.53 -10.54
C GLN A 97 7.28 -5.65 -11.61
N LYS A 98 6.53 -6.76 -11.59
CA LYS A 98 5.36 -6.94 -12.47
C LYS A 98 4.28 -5.89 -12.23
N ALA A 99 4.02 -5.56 -10.96
CA ALA A 99 3.07 -4.51 -10.59
C ALA A 99 3.49 -3.12 -11.10
N LEU A 100 4.78 -2.78 -11.02
CA LEU A 100 5.32 -1.54 -11.58
C LEU A 100 5.11 -1.48 -13.10
N LEU A 101 5.45 -2.54 -13.81
CA LEU A 101 5.25 -2.62 -15.26
C LEU A 101 3.76 -2.49 -15.61
N GLU A 102 2.89 -3.14 -14.86
CA GLU A 102 1.43 -3.05 -15.08
C GLU A 102 0.89 -1.63 -14.82
N ILE A 103 1.36 -0.93 -13.77
CA ILE A 103 1.00 0.48 -13.53
C ILE A 103 1.42 1.35 -14.74
N ARG A 104 2.64 1.18 -15.23
CA ARG A 104 3.16 1.89 -16.42
C ARG A 104 2.28 1.64 -17.65
N ASP A 105 1.91 0.38 -17.88
CA ASP A 105 1.07 -0.02 -19.01
C ASP A 105 -0.36 0.52 -18.90
N ILE A 106 -0.94 0.54 -17.69
CA ILE A 106 -2.24 1.16 -17.43
C ILE A 106 -2.17 2.65 -17.77
N ILE A 107 -1.17 3.38 -17.28
CA ILE A 107 -1.00 4.81 -17.53
C ILE A 107 -0.90 5.10 -19.03
N ARG A 108 -0.12 4.31 -19.77
CA ARG A 108 0.03 4.46 -21.22
C ARG A 108 -1.25 4.12 -21.98
N ARG A 109 -1.86 2.98 -21.69
CA ARG A 109 -3.07 2.49 -22.35
C ARG A 109 -4.28 3.41 -22.16
N GLU A 110 -4.48 3.83 -20.93
CA GLU A 110 -5.61 4.70 -20.56
C GLU A 110 -5.27 6.20 -20.74
N LYS A 111 -4.04 6.54 -21.17
CA LYS A 111 -3.54 7.90 -21.37
C LYS A 111 -3.74 8.80 -20.13
N ILE A 112 -3.38 8.27 -18.96
CA ILE A 112 -3.58 8.96 -17.69
C ILE A 112 -2.53 10.06 -17.51
N ALA A 113 -2.98 11.30 -17.41
CA ALA A 113 -2.13 12.45 -17.09
C ALA A 113 -1.91 12.54 -15.57
N CYS A 114 -0.90 11.82 -15.05
CA CYS A 114 -0.60 11.75 -13.63
C CYS A 114 0.88 12.05 -13.31
N ASP A 115 1.53 12.90 -14.11
CA ASP A 115 2.92 13.31 -13.91
C ASP A 115 3.86 12.09 -13.75
N PHE A 116 3.62 11.04 -14.54
CA PHE A 116 4.43 9.83 -14.49
C PHE A 116 5.80 10.08 -15.10
N GLN A 117 6.84 9.71 -14.33
CA GLN A 117 8.23 9.86 -14.75
C GLN A 117 9.02 8.62 -14.37
N ASP A 118 9.73 8.04 -15.33
CA ASP A 118 10.71 6.97 -15.07
C ASP A 118 11.92 7.55 -14.35
N ASN A 119 12.45 6.81 -13.37
CA ASN A 119 13.66 7.18 -12.65
C ASN A 119 14.44 5.97 -12.16
N THR A 120 15.59 6.23 -11.52
CA THR A 120 16.30 5.23 -10.73
C THR A 120 15.96 5.44 -9.26
N SER A 121 15.58 4.37 -8.57
CA SER A 121 15.40 4.40 -7.11
C SER A 121 16.62 3.82 -6.43
N TYR A 122 17.18 4.55 -5.47
CA TYR A 122 18.33 4.15 -4.67
C TYR A 122 17.94 3.94 -3.21
N ILE A 123 18.64 3.01 -2.57
CA ILE A 123 18.85 2.99 -1.12
C ILE A 123 20.30 3.33 -0.85
N TYR A 124 20.57 4.05 0.21
CA TYR A 124 21.91 4.54 0.52
C TYR A 124 22.17 4.69 2.02
N THR A 125 23.44 4.86 2.34
CA THR A 125 23.91 5.27 3.66
C THR A 125 25.15 6.15 3.55
N ASP A 126 25.27 7.10 4.48
CA ASP A 126 26.47 7.88 4.72
C ASP A 126 27.10 7.55 6.10
N ASP A 127 26.56 6.54 6.79
CA ASP A 127 27.12 5.98 8.04
C ASP A 127 27.89 4.69 7.73
N PRO A 128 29.21 4.63 8.06
CA PRO A 128 30.03 3.42 7.87
C PRO A 128 29.45 2.15 8.53
N GLY A 129 28.67 2.31 9.62
CA GLY A 129 28.03 1.20 10.33
C GLY A 129 26.99 0.44 9.50
N TYR A 130 26.47 1.04 8.43
CA TYR A 130 25.44 0.46 7.57
C TYR A 130 25.94 -0.02 6.21
N ILE A 131 27.23 0.13 5.88
CA ILE A 131 27.80 -0.33 4.60
C ILE A 131 27.52 -1.82 4.40
N SER A 132 27.75 -2.64 5.43
CA SER A 132 27.50 -4.09 5.35
C SER A 132 26.04 -4.44 5.06
N THR A 133 25.10 -3.60 5.46
CA THR A 133 23.67 -3.77 5.11
C THR A 133 23.44 -3.54 3.63
N ILE A 134 24.00 -2.48 3.05
CA ILE A 134 23.93 -2.23 1.60
C ILE A 134 24.56 -3.38 0.82
N ASP A 135 25.76 -3.84 1.21
CA ASP A 135 26.45 -4.96 0.58
C ASP A 135 25.64 -6.27 0.64
N ASN A 136 24.97 -6.53 1.76
CA ASN A 136 24.12 -7.71 1.89
C ASN A 136 22.90 -7.63 0.95
N ILE A 137 22.26 -6.47 0.83
CA ILE A 137 21.16 -6.27 -0.09
C ILE A 137 21.65 -6.45 -1.54
N GLU A 138 22.82 -5.91 -1.89
CA GLU A 138 23.41 -6.09 -3.22
C GLU A 138 23.63 -7.57 -3.53
N ARG A 139 24.20 -8.37 -2.60
CA ARG A 139 24.37 -9.83 -2.77
C ARG A 139 23.04 -10.56 -2.97
N ILE A 140 21.98 -10.14 -2.26
CA ILE A 140 20.64 -10.69 -2.47
C ILE A 140 20.20 -10.42 -3.92
N PHE A 141 20.26 -9.18 -4.40
CA PHE A 141 19.86 -8.84 -5.77
C PHE A 141 20.72 -9.56 -6.82
N GLN A 142 22.03 -9.72 -6.58
CA GLN A 142 22.91 -10.54 -7.44
C GLN A 142 22.44 -12.01 -7.48
N THR A 143 22.07 -12.58 -6.33
CA THR A 143 21.54 -13.95 -6.26
C THR A 143 20.21 -14.08 -6.99
N LEU A 144 19.36 -13.05 -6.94
CA LEU A 144 18.10 -12.95 -7.70
C LEU A 144 18.34 -12.71 -9.20
N ARG A 145 19.59 -12.49 -9.64
CA ARG A 145 19.98 -12.13 -11.00
C ARG A 145 19.33 -10.83 -11.48
N VAL A 146 19.19 -9.87 -10.59
CA VAL A 146 18.68 -8.53 -10.86
C VAL A 146 19.85 -7.58 -10.98
N GLU A 147 19.92 -6.85 -12.10
CA GLU A 147 20.95 -5.83 -12.33
C GLU A 147 20.72 -4.64 -11.41
N THR A 148 21.77 -4.21 -10.74
CA THR A 148 21.78 -3.06 -9.83
C THR A 148 22.81 -2.04 -10.29
N VAL A 149 22.62 -0.78 -9.86
CA VAL A 149 23.56 0.32 -10.13
C VAL A 149 23.97 0.97 -8.81
N LYS A 150 25.10 1.66 -8.82
CA LYS A 150 25.57 2.48 -7.69
C LYS A 150 25.63 3.94 -8.11
N ASP A 151 25.53 4.84 -7.16
CA ASP A 151 25.91 6.22 -7.37
C ASP A 151 27.19 6.55 -6.58
N ASN A 152 27.79 7.69 -6.89
CA ASN A 152 29.05 8.15 -6.28
C ASN A 152 28.82 9.31 -5.30
N GLN A 153 27.56 9.62 -4.96
CA GLN A 153 27.23 10.75 -4.08
C GLN A 153 27.24 10.36 -2.61
N HIS A 154 27.04 9.06 -2.34
CA HIS A 154 26.92 8.50 -0.99
C HIS A 154 28.00 7.48 -0.68
N LEU A 155 28.26 7.26 0.60
CA LEU A 155 29.30 6.34 1.07
C LEU A 155 29.06 4.90 0.58
N ALA A 156 27.80 4.43 0.60
CA ALA A 156 27.38 3.20 -0.05
C ALA A 156 25.95 3.35 -0.59
N SER A 157 25.70 2.78 -1.76
CA SER A 157 24.38 2.81 -2.39
C SER A 157 24.13 1.58 -3.25
N ILE A 158 22.86 1.26 -3.46
CA ILE A 158 22.37 0.31 -4.45
C ILE A 158 21.09 0.88 -5.08
N GLY A 159 20.97 0.81 -6.40
CA GLY A 159 19.84 1.32 -7.15
C GLY A 159 19.25 0.32 -8.14
N LEU A 160 17.97 0.47 -8.43
CA LEU A 160 17.28 -0.18 -9.53
C LEU A 160 16.87 0.88 -10.56
N LYS A 161 17.27 0.66 -11.83
CA LYS A 161 16.78 1.43 -12.98
C LYS A 161 15.31 1.11 -13.29
N ASP A 162 14.70 1.89 -14.14
CA ASP A 162 13.34 1.69 -14.65
C ASP A 162 12.28 1.64 -13.55
N GLN A 163 12.54 2.31 -12.44
CA GLN A 163 11.54 2.61 -11.43
C GLN A 163 10.77 3.87 -11.83
N ALA A 164 9.85 4.36 -11.00
CA ALA A 164 9.06 5.53 -11.36
C ALA A 164 8.56 6.33 -10.16
N ILE A 165 8.10 7.53 -10.48
CA ILE A 165 7.31 8.39 -9.61
C ILE A 165 6.06 8.85 -10.37
N PHE A 166 5.01 9.21 -9.67
CA PHE A 166 3.81 9.81 -10.25
C PHE A 166 2.98 10.57 -9.21
N HIS A 167 1.97 11.28 -9.67
CA HIS A 167 1.02 11.96 -8.80
C HIS A 167 -0.11 11.00 -8.39
N PRO A 168 -0.14 10.50 -7.13
CA PRO A 168 -1.00 9.39 -6.74
C PRO A 168 -2.49 9.70 -6.83
N LEU A 169 -2.93 10.94 -6.52
CA LEU A 169 -4.35 11.30 -6.60
C LEU A 169 -4.83 11.52 -8.03
N LYS A 170 -3.98 12.06 -8.93
CA LYS A 170 -4.33 12.15 -10.36
C LYS A 170 -4.53 10.75 -10.95
N TYR A 171 -3.62 9.82 -10.63
CA TYR A 171 -3.75 8.41 -11.04
C TYR A 171 -5.01 7.76 -10.46
N LEU A 172 -5.23 7.86 -9.16
CA LEU A 172 -6.38 7.28 -8.46
C LEU A 172 -7.71 7.79 -9.05
N TYR A 173 -7.85 9.11 -9.24
CA TYR A 173 -9.09 9.69 -9.77
C TYR A 173 -9.33 9.32 -11.23
N ALA A 174 -8.28 9.18 -12.03
CA ALA A 174 -8.41 8.68 -13.40
C ALA A 174 -8.91 7.24 -13.44
N LEU A 175 -8.38 6.36 -12.57
CA LEU A 175 -8.89 4.98 -12.46
C LEU A 175 -10.36 4.96 -12.05
N ILE A 176 -10.78 5.80 -11.10
CA ILE A 176 -12.19 5.89 -10.70
C ILE A 176 -13.07 6.27 -11.91
N GLN A 177 -12.67 7.31 -12.66
CA GLN A 177 -13.44 7.74 -13.86
C GLN A 177 -13.56 6.63 -14.90
N ILE A 178 -12.51 5.85 -15.10
CA ILE A 178 -12.53 4.69 -16.03
C ILE A 178 -13.49 3.63 -15.51
N CYS A 179 -13.44 3.31 -14.23
CA CYS A 179 -14.31 2.34 -13.58
C CYS A 179 -15.80 2.77 -13.62
N GLU A 180 -16.09 4.06 -13.37
CA GLU A 180 -17.45 4.61 -13.43
C GLU A 180 -18.04 4.48 -14.83
N LYS A 181 -17.25 4.69 -15.90
CA LYS A 181 -17.68 4.45 -17.28
C LYS A 181 -18.01 2.98 -17.59
N LYS A 182 -17.48 2.05 -16.78
CA LYS A 182 -17.74 0.60 -16.86
C LYS A 182 -18.84 0.14 -15.89
N GLY A 183 -19.52 1.07 -15.21
CA GLY A 183 -20.64 0.76 -14.34
C GLY A 183 -20.29 0.50 -12.87
N ILE A 184 -19.03 0.60 -12.48
CA ILE A 184 -18.63 0.49 -11.07
C ILE A 184 -19.01 1.76 -10.32
N SER A 185 -19.64 1.62 -9.16
CA SER A 185 -20.05 2.76 -8.33
C SER A 185 -19.13 2.99 -7.16
N PHE A 186 -18.80 4.27 -6.89
CA PHE A 186 -17.97 4.70 -5.79
C PHE A 186 -18.78 5.60 -4.86
N TYR A 187 -18.90 5.21 -3.58
CA TYR A 187 -19.63 5.93 -2.57
C TYR A 187 -18.69 6.45 -1.50
N GLU A 188 -18.63 7.77 -1.37
CA GLU A 188 -17.92 8.52 -0.32
C GLU A 188 -18.82 8.74 0.87
N HIS A 189 -18.27 9.09 2.04
CA HIS A 189 -19.05 9.32 3.28
C HIS A 189 -20.02 8.16 3.60
N SER A 190 -19.60 6.93 3.29
CA SER A 190 -20.40 5.71 3.34
C SER A 190 -19.73 4.70 4.27
N GLN A 191 -19.87 4.95 5.59
CA GLN A 191 -19.20 4.17 6.61
C GLN A 191 -19.88 2.82 6.84
N VAL A 192 -19.12 1.73 6.69
CA VAL A 192 -19.56 0.40 7.13
C VAL A 192 -19.41 0.30 8.64
N THR A 193 -20.53 0.10 9.35
CA THR A 193 -20.57 0.01 10.82
C THR A 193 -20.73 -1.41 11.34
N LYS A 194 -21.39 -2.29 10.55
CA LYS A 194 -21.63 -3.69 10.93
C LYS A 194 -21.53 -4.58 9.69
N ILE A 195 -21.02 -5.78 9.87
CA ILE A 195 -20.98 -6.83 8.86
C ILE A 195 -21.54 -8.10 9.49
N GLU A 196 -22.53 -8.69 8.84
CA GLU A 196 -23.11 -9.98 9.18
C GLU A 196 -22.90 -10.95 8.03
N ARG A 197 -22.45 -12.17 8.32
CA ARG A 197 -22.42 -13.24 7.35
C ARG A 197 -23.75 -13.96 7.34
N LYS A 198 -24.32 -14.17 6.17
CA LYS A 198 -25.54 -14.96 5.93
C LYS A 198 -25.23 -15.99 4.87
N ASP A 199 -25.08 -17.25 5.28
CA ASP A 199 -24.70 -18.34 4.39
C ASP A 199 -23.46 -17.99 3.55
N ASP A 200 -23.59 -17.87 2.23
CA ASP A 200 -22.53 -17.53 1.30
C ASP A 200 -22.49 -16.04 0.92
N SER A 201 -23.23 -15.19 1.64
CA SER A 201 -23.32 -13.74 1.42
C SER A 201 -23.00 -12.93 2.67
N PHE A 202 -22.86 -11.63 2.49
CA PHE A 202 -22.65 -10.66 3.56
C PHE A 202 -23.72 -9.60 3.54
N LEU A 203 -24.20 -9.20 4.71
CA LEU A 203 -25.07 -8.06 4.90
C LEU A 203 -24.32 -6.99 5.69
N LEU A 204 -24.16 -5.81 5.09
CA LEU A 204 -23.47 -4.68 5.65
C LEU A 204 -24.47 -3.58 6.05
N ASN A 205 -24.26 -2.99 7.24
CA ASN A 205 -24.92 -1.72 7.58
C ASN A 205 -23.97 -0.59 7.17
N VAL A 206 -24.46 0.31 6.32
CA VAL A 206 -23.71 1.44 5.76
C VAL A 206 -24.53 2.70 5.94
N ASN A 207 -24.11 3.57 6.87
CA ASN A 207 -24.96 4.67 7.35
C ASN A 207 -26.33 4.12 7.80
N GLU A 208 -27.42 4.57 7.19
CA GLU A 208 -28.81 4.12 7.47
C GLU A 208 -29.29 3.01 6.51
N HIS A 209 -28.44 2.56 5.57
CA HIS A 209 -28.79 1.63 4.50
C HIS A 209 -28.16 0.26 4.72
N ARG A 210 -28.69 -0.74 3.99
CA ARG A 210 -28.21 -2.11 3.96
C ARG A 210 -27.65 -2.47 2.60
N ILE A 211 -26.48 -3.13 2.60
CA ILE A 211 -25.86 -3.63 1.38
C ILE A 211 -25.70 -5.13 1.51
N GLN A 212 -26.18 -5.87 0.52
CA GLN A 212 -25.95 -7.30 0.42
C GLN A 212 -24.93 -7.59 -0.69
N CYS A 213 -23.96 -8.48 -0.43
CA CYS A 213 -22.98 -8.90 -1.43
C CYS A 213 -22.55 -10.35 -1.26
N LYS A 214 -22.03 -10.96 -2.35
CA LYS A 214 -21.41 -12.29 -2.36
C LYS A 214 -19.94 -12.24 -1.92
N TYR A 215 -19.19 -11.27 -2.42
CA TYR A 215 -17.77 -11.09 -2.13
C TYR A 215 -17.54 -9.80 -1.36
N LEU A 216 -16.74 -9.88 -0.30
CA LEU A 216 -16.42 -8.75 0.55
C LEU A 216 -14.91 -8.58 0.68
N ILE A 217 -14.41 -7.37 0.35
CA ILE A 217 -12.99 -7.05 0.38
C ILE A 217 -12.71 -5.91 1.37
N HIS A 218 -11.83 -6.17 2.34
CA HIS A 218 -11.35 -5.17 3.28
C HIS A 218 -10.04 -4.58 2.75
N ALA A 219 -10.14 -3.42 2.09
CA ALA A 219 -9.00 -2.65 1.56
C ALA A 219 -8.70 -1.40 2.40
N THR A 220 -9.01 -1.47 3.70
CA THR A 220 -8.77 -0.39 4.66
C THR A 220 -7.32 -0.45 5.17
N ARG A 221 -6.74 0.73 5.45
CA ARG A 221 -5.37 0.81 5.99
C ARG A 221 -5.17 -0.04 7.25
N TYR A 222 -6.16 -0.06 8.13
CA TYR A 222 -6.15 -0.78 9.39
C TYR A 222 -7.43 -1.60 9.57
N PRO A 223 -7.34 -2.83 10.11
CA PRO A 223 -8.50 -3.68 10.33
C PRO A 223 -9.48 -3.05 11.33
N PHE A 224 -10.74 -2.89 10.95
CA PHE A 224 -11.81 -2.52 11.86
C PHE A 224 -12.63 -3.75 12.32
N ILE A 225 -12.45 -4.88 11.64
CA ILE A 225 -13.04 -6.18 12.04
C ILE A 225 -12.15 -6.89 13.06
N LYS A 226 -12.77 -7.56 14.04
CA LYS A 226 -12.04 -8.35 15.06
C LYS A 226 -11.58 -9.72 14.54
N LYS A 227 -12.20 -10.24 13.49
CA LYS A 227 -11.97 -11.56 12.91
C LYS A 227 -10.52 -11.69 12.42
N GLY A 228 -9.88 -12.81 12.73
CA GLY A 228 -8.48 -13.06 12.38
C GLY A 228 -7.44 -12.32 13.21
N PHE A 229 -7.87 -11.43 14.12
CA PHE A 229 -7.02 -10.66 15.03
C PHE A 229 -5.88 -9.89 14.35
N TYR A 230 -6.11 -9.42 13.09
CA TYR A 230 -5.09 -8.70 12.32
C TYR A 230 -4.64 -7.40 12.98
N PHE A 231 -5.50 -6.76 13.78
CA PHE A 231 -5.14 -5.59 14.57
C PHE A 231 -4.03 -5.85 15.60
N LEU A 232 -3.77 -7.12 15.99
CA LEU A 232 -2.63 -7.52 16.82
C LEU A 232 -1.37 -7.83 15.99
N LYS A 233 -1.54 -8.09 14.69
CA LYS A 233 -0.46 -8.47 13.77
C LYS A 233 0.13 -7.27 13.02
N LEU A 234 -0.39 -6.07 13.27
CA LEU A 234 -0.02 -4.82 12.62
C LEU A 234 0.25 -3.74 13.65
N PHE A 235 1.22 -2.89 13.38
CA PHE A 235 1.38 -1.63 14.10
C PHE A 235 1.36 -0.46 13.12
N GLN A 236 1.12 0.75 13.62
CA GLN A 236 1.05 1.96 12.83
C GLN A 236 2.33 2.78 13.03
N GLU A 237 2.94 3.20 11.92
CA GLU A 237 4.11 4.09 11.92
C GLU A 237 3.78 5.36 11.15
N LYS A 238 4.25 6.51 11.65
CA LYS A 238 4.16 7.79 10.96
C LYS A 238 5.50 8.14 10.35
N GLU A 239 5.46 8.68 9.15
CA GLU A 239 6.59 9.23 8.45
C GLU A 239 6.27 10.67 8.08
N TYR A 240 7.11 11.60 8.51
CA TYR A 240 6.92 13.02 8.32
C TYR A 240 7.58 13.47 7.03
N ILE A 241 6.94 14.42 6.34
CA ILE A 241 7.30 14.80 4.98
C ILE A 241 7.20 16.32 4.87
N ASP A 242 8.22 16.93 4.28
CA ASP A 242 8.21 18.33 3.87
C ASP A 242 8.27 18.44 2.34
N TYR A 243 7.63 19.46 1.83
CA TYR A 243 7.83 19.92 0.47
C TYR A 243 9.06 20.84 0.43
N CYS A 244 9.89 20.67 -0.57
CA CYS A 244 11.08 21.47 -0.80
C CYS A 244 11.09 22.00 -2.23
N ASP A 245 11.18 23.30 -2.35
CA ASP A 245 11.33 24.03 -3.62
C ASP A 245 12.82 24.05 -4.04
N GLU A 246 13.41 22.85 -4.12
CA GLU A 246 14.80 22.66 -4.55
C GLU A 246 14.89 21.48 -5.49
N GLU A 247 15.60 21.66 -6.59
CA GLU A 247 15.97 20.58 -7.49
C GLU A 247 17.03 19.67 -6.82
N ARG A 248 16.70 18.40 -6.66
CA ARG A 248 17.59 17.35 -6.13
C ARG A 248 17.85 16.22 -7.13
N GLY A 249 17.73 16.55 -8.42
CA GLY A 249 17.86 15.58 -9.51
C GLY A 249 16.63 14.69 -9.69
N LEU A 250 16.71 13.78 -10.67
CA LEU A 250 15.57 12.98 -11.14
C LEU A 250 15.37 11.66 -10.37
N ASN A 251 16.31 11.26 -9.53
CA ASN A 251 16.30 9.96 -8.87
C ASN A 251 15.71 10.01 -7.45
N SER A 252 15.15 8.91 -7.02
CA SER A 252 14.62 8.75 -5.66
C SER A 252 15.64 8.08 -4.75
N TYR A 253 15.78 8.59 -3.53
CA TYR A 253 16.74 8.07 -2.55
C TYR A 253 16.06 7.75 -1.23
N LEU A 254 16.33 6.56 -0.71
CA LEU A 254 15.90 6.11 0.60
C LEU A 254 17.13 5.90 1.48
N CYS A 255 17.25 6.70 2.52
CA CYS A 255 18.28 6.52 3.53
C CYS A 255 17.94 5.38 4.49
N ILE A 256 18.95 4.55 4.87
CA ILE A 256 18.74 3.45 5.82
C ILE A 256 19.34 3.73 7.22
N ASP A 257 20.11 4.79 7.39
CA ASP A 257 20.77 5.17 8.64
C ASP A 257 20.08 6.30 9.42
N GLN A 258 18.87 6.71 9.00
CA GLN A 258 18.03 7.76 9.58
C GLN A 258 18.39 9.20 9.18
N THR A 259 19.22 9.41 8.19
CA THR A 259 19.37 10.71 7.53
C THR A 259 18.21 10.94 6.53
N ASP A 260 18.28 12.03 5.76
CA ASP A 260 17.17 12.44 4.93
C ASP A 260 16.97 11.54 3.71
N SER A 261 15.75 11.08 3.53
CA SER A 261 15.33 10.44 2.29
C SER A 261 14.64 11.47 1.40
N TYR A 262 14.82 11.39 0.09
CA TYR A 262 14.18 12.33 -0.83
C TYR A 262 13.68 11.67 -2.12
N ARG A 263 12.75 12.35 -2.74
CA ARG A 263 12.20 11.96 -4.03
C ARG A 263 11.84 13.20 -4.83
N PRO A 264 12.18 13.25 -6.14
CA PRO A 264 11.82 14.36 -7.00
C PRO A 264 10.30 14.45 -7.21
N LEU A 265 9.82 15.65 -7.50
CA LEU A 265 8.50 15.92 -8.03
C LEU A 265 8.61 16.29 -9.51
N TYR A 266 7.50 16.31 -10.18
CA TYR A 266 7.41 16.86 -11.53
C TYR A 266 7.62 18.38 -11.43
N HIS A 267 8.42 18.98 -12.33
CA HIS A 267 8.82 20.39 -12.32
C HIS A 267 9.88 20.79 -11.27
N ASP A 268 10.88 19.96 -11.08
CA ASP A 268 12.12 20.25 -10.34
C ASP A 268 12.02 20.43 -8.82
N ASP A 269 10.84 20.29 -8.25
CA ASP A 269 10.63 20.25 -6.79
C ASP A 269 10.95 18.88 -6.19
N SER A 270 11.02 18.79 -4.87
CA SER A 270 11.28 17.54 -4.16
C SER A 270 10.43 17.36 -2.91
N LEU A 271 10.23 16.10 -2.50
CA LEU A 271 9.77 15.74 -1.17
C LEU A 271 10.94 15.23 -0.35
N ILE A 272 11.07 15.75 0.85
CA ILE A 272 12.06 15.33 1.84
C ILE A 272 11.35 14.62 2.97
N ILE A 273 11.86 13.47 3.34
CA ILE A 273 11.36 12.66 4.45
C ILE A 273 12.42 12.69 5.53
N HIS A 274 12.14 13.36 6.64
CA HIS A 274 13.05 13.45 7.77
C HIS A 274 12.30 13.59 9.10
N ARG A 275 13.03 13.42 10.21
CA ARG A 275 12.43 13.39 11.55
C ARG A 275 11.72 14.69 11.94
N ASP A 276 12.25 15.83 11.53
CA ASP A 276 11.77 17.16 11.91
C ASP A 276 10.80 17.78 10.90
N ALA A 277 10.41 17.02 9.86
CA ALA A 277 9.45 17.45 8.86
C ALA A 277 8.09 17.79 9.49
N LYS A 278 7.41 18.81 8.97
CA LYS A 278 6.21 19.41 9.59
C LYS A 278 5.03 19.63 8.65
N ASP A 279 5.24 19.55 7.32
CA ASP A 279 4.18 19.87 6.39
C ASP A 279 3.01 18.89 6.49
N TRP A 280 3.29 17.58 6.41
CA TRP A 280 2.30 16.54 6.66
C TRP A 280 2.97 15.23 7.08
N PHE A 281 2.19 14.20 7.32
CA PHE A 281 2.71 12.86 7.54
C PHE A 281 1.93 11.80 6.78
N ALA A 282 2.61 10.75 6.35
CA ALA A 282 2.03 9.48 5.95
C ALA A 282 1.91 8.57 7.18
N GLN A 283 0.88 7.73 7.21
CA GLN A 283 0.72 6.73 8.25
C GLN A 283 0.54 5.36 7.61
N ASP A 284 1.46 4.47 7.92
CA ASP A 284 1.54 3.14 7.34
C ASP A 284 1.24 2.05 8.36
N SER A 285 0.70 0.93 7.87
CA SER A 285 0.50 -0.29 8.63
C SER A 285 1.65 -1.25 8.35
N ILE A 286 2.38 -1.59 9.39
CA ILE A 286 3.55 -2.46 9.32
C ILE A 286 3.17 -3.85 9.83
N PRO A 287 3.29 -4.91 9.02
CA PRO A 287 3.00 -6.28 9.44
C PRO A 287 4.15 -6.86 10.25
N LEU A 288 3.83 -7.49 11.38
CA LEU A 288 4.84 -8.11 12.24
C LEU A 288 5.63 -9.24 11.57
N ARG A 289 5.11 -9.83 10.50
CA ARG A 289 5.78 -10.86 9.70
C ARG A 289 6.66 -10.31 8.58
N GLY A 290 6.70 -8.97 8.38
CA GLY A 290 7.48 -8.33 7.32
C GLY A 290 6.86 -8.39 5.91
N ILE A 291 5.85 -9.21 5.66
CA ILE A 291 5.16 -9.34 4.37
C ILE A 291 3.68 -9.00 4.56
N PRO A 292 3.04 -8.27 3.62
CA PRO A 292 1.61 -7.95 3.69
C PRO A 292 0.70 -9.17 3.81
N TYR A 293 -0.49 -8.95 4.36
CA TYR A 293 -1.59 -9.92 4.36
C TYR A 293 -2.53 -9.59 3.21
N ILE A 294 -2.51 -10.40 2.16
CA ILE A 294 -3.36 -10.24 0.98
C ILE A 294 -3.95 -11.61 0.62
N GLY A 295 -5.27 -11.72 0.58
CA GLY A 295 -5.91 -12.97 0.22
C GLY A 295 -7.21 -13.22 0.97
N ARG A 296 -7.70 -14.45 0.90
CA ARG A 296 -8.93 -14.88 1.60
C ARG A 296 -8.72 -14.81 3.12
N LEU A 297 -9.70 -14.27 3.82
CA LEU A 297 -9.66 -14.22 5.29
C LEU A 297 -9.66 -15.61 5.92
N ASN A 298 -10.40 -16.56 5.30
CA ASN A 298 -10.36 -18.01 5.60
C ASN A 298 -10.29 -18.75 4.26
N LYS A 299 -9.69 -19.94 4.26
CA LYS A 299 -9.38 -20.74 3.06
C LYS A 299 -10.51 -20.83 2.02
N TYR A 300 -11.76 -20.92 2.47
CA TYR A 300 -12.94 -21.08 1.60
C TYR A 300 -13.92 -19.89 1.70
N SER A 301 -13.43 -18.74 2.17
CA SER A 301 -14.28 -17.57 2.38
C SER A 301 -14.33 -16.70 1.14
N ASN A 302 -15.50 -16.12 0.86
CA ASN A 302 -15.66 -15.02 -0.08
C ASN A 302 -15.30 -13.65 0.54
N GLU A 303 -14.65 -13.66 1.70
CA GLU A 303 -14.16 -12.49 2.41
C GLU A 303 -12.64 -12.38 2.26
N PHE A 304 -12.16 -11.22 1.81
CA PHE A 304 -10.75 -10.96 1.51
C PHE A 304 -10.22 -9.78 2.30
N ILE A 305 -8.93 -9.79 2.55
CA ILE A 305 -8.24 -8.68 3.22
C ILE A 305 -7.01 -8.22 2.44
N ILE A 306 -6.71 -6.93 2.59
CA ILE A 306 -5.53 -6.26 2.04
C ILE A 306 -4.97 -5.37 3.15
N TYR A 307 -3.92 -5.83 3.85
CA TYR A 307 -3.35 -5.12 4.99
C TYR A 307 -1.82 -5.15 5.01
N GLY A 308 -1.20 -4.08 5.53
CA GLY A 308 0.19 -4.10 5.95
C GLY A 308 1.20 -3.84 4.83
N PHE A 309 1.05 -2.77 4.06
CA PHE A 309 1.94 -2.46 2.92
C PHE A 309 3.31 -1.89 3.30
N GLN A 310 3.52 -1.57 4.58
CA GLN A 310 4.87 -1.26 5.09
C GLN A 310 5.59 -0.17 4.27
N LYS A 311 4.88 0.95 3.97
CA LYS A 311 5.37 2.10 3.18
C LYS A 311 5.45 1.88 1.65
N TRP A 312 5.23 0.65 1.15
CA TRP A 312 5.38 0.29 -0.27
C TRP A 312 4.04 0.15 -1.00
N GLY A 313 3.07 0.98 -0.58
CA GLY A 313 1.69 0.90 -1.05
C GLY A 313 1.47 1.14 -2.55
N MET A 314 2.43 1.75 -3.28
CA MET A 314 2.25 2.01 -4.71
C MET A 314 2.23 0.71 -5.51
N THR A 315 3.30 -0.09 -5.44
CA THR A 315 3.37 -1.39 -6.14
C THR A 315 2.51 -2.44 -5.45
N LEU A 316 2.51 -2.51 -4.11
CA LEU A 316 1.73 -3.50 -3.37
C LEU A 316 0.22 -3.35 -3.53
N SER A 317 -0.30 -2.15 -3.81
CA SER A 317 -1.71 -1.96 -4.16
C SER A 317 -2.06 -2.67 -5.47
N GLN A 318 -1.17 -2.61 -6.46
CA GLN A 318 -1.37 -3.29 -7.73
C GLN A 318 -1.19 -4.82 -7.60
N VAL A 319 -0.19 -5.28 -6.81
CA VAL A 319 -0.04 -6.70 -6.45
C VAL A 319 -1.32 -7.23 -5.82
N ALA A 320 -1.86 -6.51 -4.83
CA ALA A 320 -3.08 -6.89 -4.13
C ALA A 320 -4.29 -6.91 -5.06
N ALA A 321 -4.42 -5.91 -5.92
CA ALA A 321 -5.51 -5.81 -6.88
C ALA A 321 -5.52 -7.02 -7.84
N ARG A 322 -4.37 -7.37 -8.41
CA ARG A 322 -4.24 -8.52 -9.29
C ARG A 322 -4.52 -9.82 -8.54
N LEU A 323 -3.88 -10.04 -7.39
CA LEU A 323 -4.05 -11.26 -6.61
C LEU A 323 -5.51 -11.50 -6.20
N ILE A 324 -6.18 -10.48 -5.66
CA ILE A 324 -7.59 -10.63 -5.24
C ILE A 324 -8.51 -10.81 -6.46
N SER A 325 -8.26 -10.10 -7.57
CA SER A 325 -9.01 -10.30 -8.81
C SER A 325 -8.89 -11.74 -9.31
N ASP A 326 -7.66 -12.28 -9.40
CA ASP A 326 -7.40 -13.66 -9.84
C ASP A 326 -8.12 -14.67 -8.93
N LEU A 327 -8.08 -14.47 -7.59
CA LEU A 327 -8.78 -15.33 -6.63
C LEU A 327 -10.32 -15.28 -6.76
N ILE A 328 -10.90 -14.12 -7.10
CA ILE A 328 -12.35 -13.98 -7.34
C ILE A 328 -12.74 -14.65 -8.65
N MET A 329 -11.88 -14.55 -9.67
CA MET A 329 -12.07 -15.15 -10.99
C MET A 329 -11.67 -16.63 -11.05
N GLU A 330 -11.22 -17.20 -9.93
CA GLU A 330 -10.73 -18.59 -9.79
C GLU A 330 -9.52 -18.88 -10.70
N GLU A 331 -8.70 -17.85 -10.94
CA GLU A 331 -7.44 -17.96 -11.68
C GLU A 331 -6.26 -18.22 -10.74
N VAL A 332 -5.24 -18.94 -11.26
CA VAL A 332 -4.03 -19.25 -10.48
C VAL A 332 -3.12 -18.03 -10.43
N ASN A 333 -2.75 -17.61 -9.22
CA ASN A 333 -1.77 -16.56 -9.01
C ASN A 333 -0.52 -17.12 -8.30
N PRO A 334 0.69 -17.02 -8.89
CA PRO A 334 1.91 -17.62 -8.33
C PRO A 334 2.36 -16.99 -7.02
N TYR A 335 1.80 -15.85 -6.63
CA TYR A 335 2.16 -15.12 -5.41
C TYR A 335 1.16 -15.34 -4.28
N GLU A 336 0.10 -16.14 -4.49
CA GLU A 336 -0.95 -16.35 -3.49
C GLU A 336 -0.38 -16.85 -2.17
N GLU A 337 0.48 -17.87 -2.20
CA GLU A 337 1.04 -18.47 -0.99
C GLU A 337 1.89 -17.47 -0.21
N LEU A 338 2.74 -16.67 -0.88
CA LEU A 338 3.60 -15.66 -0.27
C LEU A 338 2.81 -14.64 0.56
N PHE A 339 1.70 -14.15 0.01
CA PHE A 339 0.88 -13.13 0.65
C PHE A 339 -0.25 -13.69 1.49
N SER A 340 -0.48 -15.01 1.45
CA SER A 340 -1.60 -15.68 2.10
C SER A 340 -1.77 -15.28 3.56
N CYS A 341 -3.02 -15.09 3.93
CA CYS A 341 -3.45 -14.82 5.30
C CYS A 341 -3.31 -16.05 6.23
N HIS A 342 -3.15 -17.22 5.63
CA HIS A 342 -3.07 -18.52 6.31
C HIS A 342 -1.65 -19.03 6.49
N TYR A 343 -0.66 -18.36 5.93
CA TYR A 343 0.73 -18.73 6.14
C TYR A 343 1.09 -18.53 7.62
N PHE A 344 1.07 -19.62 8.34
CA PHE A 344 1.26 -19.65 9.78
C PHE A 344 2.76 -19.74 10.10
N SER A 345 3.52 -18.68 9.77
CA SER A 345 4.73 -18.48 10.52
C SER A 345 4.37 -17.61 11.73
N MET A 346 4.28 -18.24 12.90
CA MET A 346 4.23 -17.51 14.19
C MET A 346 5.56 -16.80 14.52
N SER A 347 6.52 -16.81 13.61
CA SER A 347 7.74 -16.03 13.77
C SER A 347 7.45 -14.58 13.42
N PHE A 348 6.91 -13.86 14.40
CA PHE A 348 7.02 -12.42 14.36
C PHE A 348 8.51 -12.08 14.25
N SER A 349 8.87 -11.28 13.25
CA SER A 349 10.24 -10.82 13.14
C SER A 349 10.64 -10.12 14.45
N LYS A 350 11.72 -10.57 15.08
CA LYS A 350 12.26 -9.95 16.30
C LYS A 350 12.50 -8.45 16.08
N LYS A 351 12.92 -8.08 14.87
CA LYS A 351 13.12 -6.68 14.44
C LYS A 351 11.83 -5.87 14.52
N TYR A 352 10.73 -6.37 13.96
CA TYR A 352 9.45 -5.66 13.95
C TYR A 352 8.77 -5.63 15.31
N THR A 353 8.90 -6.68 16.10
CA THR A 353 8.39 -6.67 17.49
C THR A 353 9.19 -5.73 18.39
N ALA A 354 10.50 -5.69 18.27
CA ALA A 354 11.35 -4.73 18.99
C ALA A 354 11.03 -3.29 18.57
N LYS A 355 10.94 -3.02 17.25
CA LYS A 355 10.56 -1.71 16.71
C LYS A 355 9.20 -1.25 17.21
N MET A 356 8.21 -2.13 17.23
CA MET A 356 6.88 -1.85 17.79
C MET A 356 6.97 -1.46 19.26
N TRP A 357 7.74 -2.19 20.06
CA TRP A 357 7.88 -1.94 21.49
C TRP A 357 8.59 -0.62 21.80
N GLU A 358 9.70 -0.34 21.12
CA GLU A 358 10.44 0.91 21.27
C GLU A 358 9.65 2.13 20.79
N GLY A 359 8.98 2.01 19.66
CA GLY A 359 8.17 3.09 19.10
C GLY A 359 6.94 3.40 19.96
N THR A 360 6.34 2.39 20.62
CA THR A 360 5.25 2.58 21.57
C THR A 360 5.75 3.35 22.80
N LYS A 361 6.96 3.02 23.32
CA LYS A 361 7.58 3.76 24.44
C LYS A 361 7.87 5.21 24.08
N ARG A 362 8.21 5.51 22.83
CA ARG A 362 8.54 6.87 22.36
C ARG A 362 7.32 7.67 21.88
N GLY A 363 6.11 7.09 21.93
CA GLY A 363 4.89 7.73 21.45
C GLY A 363 4.81 7.89 19.91
N MET A 364 5.78 7.37 19.15
CA MET A 364 5.83 7.44 17.69
C MET A 364 5.00 6.35 17.00
N ILE A 365 4.68 5.29 17.72
CA ILE A 365 3.89 4.16 17.24
C ILE A 365 2.64 4.03 18.10
N THR A 366 1.48 4.09 17.48
CA THR A 366 0.22 3.80 18.15
C THR A 366 -0.18 2.36 17.86
N ASN A 367 -0.17 1.52 18.89
CA ASN A 367 -0.89 0.28 18.85
C ASN A 367 -2.30 0.55 19.40
N HIS A 368 -3.32 0.48 18.55
CA HIS A 368 -4.71 0.72 18.94
C HIS A 368 -5.20 -0.22 20.06
N PHE A 369 -4.49 -1.30 20.35
CA PHE A 369 -4.79 -2.17 21.46
C PHE A 369 -4.53 -1.50 22.83
N LEU A 370 -3.53 -0.63 22.92
CA LEU A 370 -3.20 0.09 24.15
C LEU A 370 -4.08 1.33 24.38
N ASN A 371 -4.58 1.95 23.31
CA ASN A 371 -5.39 3.18 23.39
C ASN A 371 -6.91 2.94 23.48
N ARG A 372 -7.42 1.72 23.22
CA ARG A 372 -8.83 1.38 23.35
C ARG A 372 -9.27 1.01 24.78
N ARG A 373 -8.53 1.38 25.80
CA ARG A 373 -9.01 1.25 27.20
C ARG A 373 -10.04 2.29 27.62
N LEU A 374 -10.34 3.28 26.77
CA LEU A 374 -11.17 4.42 27.19
C LEU A 374 -12.47 4.66 26.40
N ASP A 375 -12.71 3.98 25.27
CA ASP A 375 -13.90 4.29 24.45
C ASP A 375 -14.85 3.10 24.20
N CYS A 376 -14.81 2.06 25.03
CA CYS A 376 -15.79 0.97 25.03
C CYS A 376 -16.06 0.53 26.48
N LEU A 377 -16.68 1.40 27.26
CA LEU A 377 -17.56 1.09 28.38
C LEU A 377 -18.90 1.71 28.10
#